data_2dda374e50aa93dd512a490b812aefcd
#
_entry.id   2dda374e50aa93dd512a490b812aefcd
#
_cell.length_a   1.000
_cell.length_b   1.000
_cell.length_c   1.000
_cell.angle_alpha   90.00
_cell.angle_beta   90.00
_cell.angle_gamma   90.00
#
_symmetry.space_group_name_H-M   'P 1'
#
loop_
_entity.id
_entity.type
_entity.pdbx_description
1 polymer ?
#
loop_
_entity_poly.entity_id
_entity_poly.type
_entity_poly.pdbx_seq_one_letter_code
_entity_poly.pdbx_strand_id
1 'polypeptide(L)'
;MPEIYFYKGNQNILDLEKNEESIKKIQEAFLKVLDNKNLSFLLGSGCSSYEIEKKVEDSNTSNIKKEQIGIPVMAPMTKEFYNLSEFEENKEWLLRKLKIDVEEKNFEKNLEAFLSVLHSLSFYHSKINNKADEEAQKINQVINEADEEARKINQVIKEARNFILEKCLNEENIKNKRDNELLEVYKTFYKKLLTRNSTLPRLNIFTTNYDLYSERAMDSLGIHYANGFTGGISKYFNPTIFNYALAEKMDLSQSKWNVIDNFFYLYKIHGSVNWVENDDEGKLFKIQEIQDPTFNTLKDKKTVMIHPTPLKYNASLGSPYSDLFREFQKKLMQNNNILVTIGYSFSDEHINNLIFQAFTIPSFRLIIIGSEKQSETIEKLYNLDDSRIWIIGGENKENEPLHYFKGFVNEILPDLTNEDLDKKLESTNNNLRNF
;
A
#
# COMPACT_ATOMS: atom_id res chain seq x y z
N MET A 1 13.94 28.87 1.12
CA MET A 1 14.25 27.98 2.26
C MET A 1 13.29 26.82 2.16
N PRO A 2 13.70 25.59 2.43
CA PRO A 2 12.77 24.46 2.47
C PRO A 2 11.69 24.76 3.51
N GLU A 3 10.45 24.66 3.11
CA GLU A 3 9.30 25.03 3.93
C GLU A 3 8.66 23.77 4.51
N ILE A 4 8.72 23.63 5.84
CA ILE A 4 8.01 22.58 6.57
C ILE A 4 6.64 23.15 6.93
N TYR A 5 5.59 22.37 6.69
CA TYR A 5 4.21 22.73 7.03
C TYR A 5 3.51 21.65 7.83
N PHE A 6 2.60 22.12 8.68
CA PHE A 6 1.65 21.30 9.41
C PHE A 6 0.29 21.98 9.39
N TYR A 7 -0.53 21.61 8.44
CA TYR A 7 -1.88 22.15 8.35
C TYR A 7 -2.83 21.38 9.24
N LYS A 8 -3.71 22.11 9.95
CA LYS A 8 -4.95 21.62 10.56
C LYS A 8 -6.11 22.35 9.90
N GLY A 9 -6.90 21.60 9.11
CA GLY A 9 -7.70 22.24 8.10
C GLY A 9 -6.79 22.90 7.06
N ASN A 10 -6.99 24.18 6.79
CA ASN A 10 -6.16 24.98 5.88
C ASN A 10 -5.17 25.91 6.59
N GLN A 11 -5.09 25.87 7.94
CA GLN A 11 -4.23 26.71 8.74
C GLN A 11 -2.91 26.03 9.06
N ASN A 12 -1.81 26.61 8.62
CA ASN A 12 -0.48 26.16 9.04
C ASN A 12 -0.25 26.56 10.52
N ILE A 13 -0.01 25.57 11.38
CA ILE A 13 0.18 25.79 12.82
C ILE A 13 1.65 25.93 13.22
N LEU A 14 2.57 25.93 12.24
CA LEU A 14 4.00 26.14 12.48
C LEU A 14 4.37 27.60 12.25
N ASP A 15 5.26 28.12 13.09
CA ASP A 15 5.92 29.39 12.83
C ASP A 15 7.05 29.19 11.81
N LEU A 16 6.99 29.88 10.70
CA LEU A 16 7.83 29.69 9.51
C LEU A 16 9.33 29.98 9.70
N GLU A 17 9.74 30.47 10.88
CA GLU A 17 11.12 30.98 11.07
C GLU A 17 12.15 29.93 11.56
N LYS A 18 11.71 28.73 12.03
CA LYS A 18 12.64 27.78 12.69
C LYS A 18 12.31 26.30 12.38
N ASN A 19 12.96 25.71 11.37
CA ASN A 19 12.74 24.33 10.94
C ASN A 19 12.92 23.25 12.04
N GLU A 20 13.91 23.39 12.93
CA GLU A 20 14.13 22.40 14.00
C GLU A 20 13.02 22.40 15.06
N GLU A 21 12.53 23.58 15.43
CA GLU A 21 11.38 23.70 16.32
C GLU A 21 10.10 23.17 15.65
N SER A 22 9.99 23.31 14.33
CA SER A 22 8.86 22.79 13.54
C SER A 22 8.80 21.27 13.55
N ILE A 23 9.93 20.58 13.33
CA ILE A 23 9.99 19.11 13.41
C ILE A 23 9.64 18.64 14.82
N LYS A 24 10.17 19.27 15.87
CA LYS A 24 9.84 18.92 17.25
C LYS A 24 8.34 19.06 17.55
N LYS A 25 7.71 20.15 17.11
CA LYS A 25 6.25 20.34 17.26
C LYS A 25 5.45 19.25 16.56
N ILE A 26 5.89 18.82 15.37
CA ILE A 26 5.26 17.70 14.65
C ILE A 26 5.46 16.41 15.43
N GLN A 27 6.68 16.11 15.89
CA GLN A 27 6.96 14.91 16.69
C GLN A 27 6.13 14.87 17.99
N GLU A 28 6.00 16.00 18.71
CA GLU A 28 5.13 16.10 19.89
C GLU A 28 3.65 15.84 19.57
N ALA A 29 3.18 16.28 18.40
CA ALA A 29 1.84 15.96 17.95
C ALA A 29 1.70 14.46 17.63
N PHE A 30 2.72 13.85 17.01
CA PHE A 30 2.75 12.41 16.74
C PHE A 30 2.84 11.55 17.99
N LEU A 31 3.52 11.98 19.04
CA LEU A 31 3.49 11.29 20.33
C LEU A 31 2.05 11.11 20.84
N LYS A 32 1.22 12.16 20.74
CA LYS A 32 -0.19 12.10 21.12
C LYS A 32 -1.02 11.20 20.17
N VAL A 33 -0.64 11.14 18.90
CA VAL A 33 -1.25 10.23 17.92
C VAL A 33 -0.93 8.78 18.27
N LEU A 34 0.32 8.47 18.62
CA LEU A 34 0.76 7.13 19.02
C LEU A 34 0.08 6.66 20.32
N ASP A 35 -0.25 7.56 21.23
CA ASP A 35 -0.99 7.24 22.46
C ASP A 35 -2.50 7.01 22.24
N ASN A 36 -3.00 7.21 21.00
CA ASN A 36 -4.41 7.00 20.71
C ASN A 36 -4.76 5.50 20.70
N LYS A 37 -5.91 5.14 21.30
CA LYS A 37 -6.38 3.75 21.39
C LYS A 37 -6.63 3.15 20.00
N ASN A 38 -7.33 3.88 19.13
CA ASN A 38 -7.73 3.42 17.81
C ASN A 38 -6.87 4.14 16.75
N LEU A 39 -5.74 3.55 16.43
CA LEU A 39 -4.78 4.08 15.46
C LEU A 39 -4.60 3.08 14.33
N SER A 40 -4.69 3.58 13.10
CA SER A 40 -4.47 2.82 11.88
C SER A 40 -3.55 3.59 10.93
N PHE A 41 -2.71 2.86 10.20
CA PHE A 41 -1.90 3.39 9.12
C PHE A 41 -2.40 2.86 7.78
N LEU A 42 -2.37 3.70 6.74
CA LEU A 42 -2.59 3.31 5.36
C LEU A 42 -1.34 3.64 4.54
N LEU A 43 -0.63 2.60 4.11
CA LEU A 43 0.57 2.70 3.30
C LEU A 43 0.21 2.56 1.81
N GLY A 44 0.54 3.56 1.02
CA GLY A 44 0.35 3.53 -0.43
C GLY A 44 1.65 3.25 -1.19
N SER A 45 1.59 3.29 -2.52
CA SER A 45 2.72 2.98 -3.42
C SER A 45 3.96 3.85 -3.19
N GLY A 46 3.79 5.08 -2.73
CA GLY A 46 4.90 5.96 -2.36
C GLY A 46 5.73 5.48 -1.17
N CYS A 47 5.26 4.47 -0.40
CA CYS A 47 6.08 3.85 0.64
C CYS A 47 7.11 2.86 0.07
N SER A 48 6.85 2.29 -1.10
CA SER A 48 7.71 1.28 -1.74
C SER A 48 8.56 1.84 -2.87
N SER A 49 8.60 3.17 -3.02
CA SER A 49 9.31 3.85 -4.10
C SER A 49 9.78 5.23 -3.67
N TYR A 50 11.03 5.59 -4.02
CA TYR A 50 11.53 6.97 -3.91
C TYR A 50 12.64 7.22 -4.94
N GLU A 51 12.86 8.49 -5.25
CA GLU A 51 13.92 8.94 -6.17
C GLU A 51 15.12 9.46 -5.37
N ILE A 52 16.32 9.07 -5.82
CA ILE A 52 17.58 9.64 -5.34
C ILE A 52 18.29 10.37 -6.48
N GLU A 53 18.93 11.48 -6.15
CA GLU A 53 19.79 12.19 -7.08
C GLU A 53 21.23 11.67 -6.97
N LYS A 54 21.70 11.01 -8.03
CA LYS A 54 23.12 10.61 -8.15
C LYS A 54 23.87 11.61 -9.02
N LYS A 55 24.94 12.17 -8.45
CA LYS A 55 25.93 12.90 -9.25
C LYS A 55 26.73 11.90 -10.08
N VAL A 56 26.56 11.93 -11.38
CA VAL A 56 27.42 11.19 -12.31
C VAL A 56 28.61 12.06 -12.61
N GLU A 57 29.77 11.66 -12.10
CA GLU A 57 31.04 12.27 -12.45
C GLU A 57 31.46 11.80 -13.86
N ASP A 58 30.90 12.43 -14.89
CA ASP A 58 31.47 12.39 -16.22
C ASP A 58 32.38 13.61 -16.40
N SER A 59 33.54 13.39 -16.95
CA SER A 59 34.72 14.23 -16.96
C SER A 59 34.60 15.68 -17.46
N ASN A 60 33.38 16.18 -17.77
CA ASN A 60 33.18 17.58 -18.18
C ASN A 60 31.79 18.21 -17.88
N THR A 61 30.82 17.49 -17.30
CA THR A 61 29.54 18.09 -16.91
C THR A 61 28.95 17.33 -15.71
N SER A 62 28.67 18.04 -14.62
CA SER A 62 27.93 17.48 -13.48
C SER A 62 26.46 17.26 -13.86
N ASN A 63 26.15 16.14 -14.50
CA ASN A 63 24.80 15.75 -14.75
C ASN A 63 24.21 15.04 -13.51
N ILE A 64 23.16 15.62 -12.94
CA ILE A 64 22.37 14.99 -11.88
C ILE A 64 21.45 13.98 -12.58
N LYS A 65 21.66 12.67 -12.32
CA LYS A 65 20.79 11.61 -12.77
C LYS A 65 19.88 11.19 -11.61
N LYS A 66 18.57 11.24 -11.83
CA LYS A 66 17.59 10.68 -10.90
C LYS A 66 17.55 9.17 -11.07
N GLU A 67 17.80 8.45 -9.99
CA GLU A 67 17.66 6.98 -9.93
C GLU A 67 16.48 6.65 -9.03
N GLN A 68 15.58 5.80 -9.52
CA GLN A 68 14.47 5.31 -8.75
C GLN A 68 14.89 4.08 -7.95
N ILE A 69 14.58 4.07 -6.67
CA ILE A 69 14.80 2.95 -5.76
C ILE A 69 13.45 2.34 -5.38
N GLY A 70 13.42 1.03 -5.25
CA GLY A 70 12.22 0.27 -4.95
C GLY A 70 11.37 -0.01 -6.18
N ILE A 71 10.07 -0.14 -5.97
CA ILE A 71 9.11 -0.52 -7.01
C ILE A 71 8.61 0.74 -7.71
N PRO A 72 8.67 0.80 -9.05
CA PRO A 72 8.16 1.95 -9.77
C PRO A 72 6.69 2.22 -9.45
N VAL A 73 6.34 3.48 -9.24
CA VAL A 73 4.93 3.89 -9.16
C VAL A 73 4.28 3.78 -10.54
N MET A 74 2.93 3.87 -10.62
CA MET A 74 2.14 3.54 -11.80
C MET A 74 2.65 4.14 -13.10
N ALA A 75 2.94 5.44 -13.17
CA ALA A 75 3.29 6.11 -14.43
C ALA A 75 4.66 5.66 -15.01
N PRO A 76 5.77 5.58 -14.24
CA PRO A 76 7.00 4.96 -14.71
C PRO A 76 6.84 3.49 -15.08
N MET A 77 6.09 2.70 -14.27
CA MET A 77 5.81 1.29 -14.54
C MET A 77 5.10 1.11 -15.88
N THR A 78 4.11 1.93 -16.17
CA THR A 78 3.37 1.92 -17.43
C THR A 78 4.30 2.20 -18.61
N LYS A 79 5.15 3.21 -18.50
CA LYS A 79 6.13 3.54 -19.54
C LYS A 79 7.11 2.40 -19.80
N GLU A 80 7.63 1.79 -18.72
CA GLU A 80 8.54 0.65 -18.87
C GLU A 80 7.86 -0.50 -19.61
N PHE A 81 6.61 -0.85 -19.23
CA PHE A 81 5.86 -1.93 -19.89
C PHE A 81 5.64 -1.65 -21.37
N TYR A 82 5.19 -0.44 -21.73
CA TYR A 82 4.93 -0.10 -23.13
C TYR A 82 6.19 0.02 -23.99
N ASN A 83 7.37 0.19 -23.39
CA ASN A 83 8.65 0.24 -24.08
C ASN A 83 9.35 -1.13 -24.19
N LEU A 84 8.73 -2.21 -23.71
CA LEU A 84 9.25 -3.55 -23.95
C LEU A 84 9.22 -3.86 -25.45
N SER A 85 10.34 -4.34 -25.97
CA SER A 85 10.45 -4.74 -27.38
C SER A 85 9.41 -5.78 -27.78
N GLU A 86 9.07 -6.67 -26.86
CA GLU A 86 8.07 -7.72 -27.01
C GLU A 86 6.63 -7.19 -27.08
N PHE A 87 6.39 -5.97 -26.61
CA PHE A 87 5.07 -5.35 -26.59
C PHE A 87 4.76 -4.53 -27.86
N GLU A 88 5.74 -4.24 -28.71
CA GLU A 88 5.57 -3.38 -29.90
C GLU A 88 4.55 -3.97 -30.90
N GLU A 89 4.62 -5.26 -31.17
CA GLU A 89 3.64 -5.94 -32.02
C GLU A 89 2.22 -5.90 -31.43
N ASN A 90 2.13 -5.94 -30.10
CA ASN A 90 0.85 -5.85 -29.40
C ASN A 90 0.25 -4.45 -29.51
N LYS A 91 1.05 -3.37 -29.45
CA LYS A 91 0.56 -1.98 -29.67
C LYS A 91 -0.11 -1.82 -31.01
N GLU A 92 0.57 -2.25 -32.08
CA GLU A 92 0.01 -2.16 -33.43
C GLU A 92 -1.28 -2.97 -33.59
N TRP A 93 -1.32 -4.16 -33.01
CA TRP A 93 -2.51 -5.02 -33.06
C TRP A 93 -3.67 -4.40 -32.27
N LEU A 94 -3.45 -3.89 -31.05
CA LEU A 94 -4.44 -3.21 -30.22
C LEU A 94 -5.06 -2.02 -30.94
N LEU A 95 -4.22 -1.18 -31.55
CA LEU A 95 -4.68 0.00 -32.29
C LEU A 95 -5.51 -0.40 -33.52
N ARG A 96 -5.02 -1.34 -34.34
CA ARG A 96 -5.67 -1.73 -35.60
C ARG A 96 -6.97 -2.49 -35.39
N LYS A 97 -6.98 -3.46 -34.47
CA LYS A 97 -8.10 -4.38 -34.27
C LYS A 97 -9.11 -3.85 -33.24
N LEU A 98 -8.65 -3.41 -32.08
CA LEU A 98 -9.52 -3.03 -30.97
C LEU A 98 -9.71 -1.51 -30.85
N LYS A 99 -9.01 -0.70 -31.66
CA LYS A 99 -9.01 0.77 -31.57
C LYS A 99 -8.56 1.29 -30.21
N ILE A 100 -7.67 0.55 -29.56
CA ILE A 100 -7.06 0.92 -28.28
C ILE A 100 -5.69 1.52 -28.59
N ASP A 101 -5.53 2.81 -28.33
CA ASP A 101 -4.27 3.51 -28.41
C ASP A 101 -3.68 3.64 -27.01
N VAL A 102 -2.56 2.98 -26.75
CA VAL A 102 -1.88 3.01 -25.44
C VAL A 102 -1.23 4.36 -25.15
N GLU A 103 -1.06 5.22 -26.16
CA GLU A 103 -0.52 6.57 -26.01
C GLU A 103 -1.59 7.61 -25.68
N GLU A 104 -2.88 7.23 -25.71
CA GLU A 104 -3.94 8.10 -25.25
C GLU A 104 -3.78 8.50 -23.78
N LYS A 105 -4.22 9.71 -23.45
CA LYS A 105 -4.13 10.30 -22.09
C LYS A 105 -4.62 9.39 -20.96
N ASN A 106 -5.62 8.55 -21.25
CA ASN A 106 -6.20 7.63 -20.27
C ASN A 106 -5.29 6.44 -19.96
N PHE A 107 -4.39 6.05 -20.89
CA PHE A 107 -3.56 4.85 -20.81
C PHE A 107 -2.07 5.16 -20.66
N GLU A 108 -1.58 6.27 -21.22
CA GLU A 108 -0.14 6.59 -21.30
C GLU A 108 0.63 6.50 -19.97
N LYS A 109 -0.07 6.72 -18.86
CA LYS A 109 0.47 6.73 -17.48
C LYS A 109 -0.28 5.79 -16.53
N ASN A 110 -1.19 4.97 -17.06
CA ASN A 110 -2.11 4.19 -16.25
C ASN A 110 -2.31 2.77 -16.81
N LEU A 111 -1.37 1.88 -16.48
CA LEU A 111 -1.42 0.47 -16.85
C LEU A 111 -2.68 -0.23 -16.30
N GLU A 112 -3.18 0.24 -15.17
CA GLU A 112 -4.39 -0.31 -14.56
C GLU A 112 -5.62 -0.02 -15.40
N ALA A 113 -5.78 1.21 -15.90
CA ALA A 113 -6.88 1.58 -16.79
C ALA A 113 -6.84 0.75 -18.09
N PHE A 114 -5.64 0.57 -18.65
CA PHE A 114 -5.43 -0.29 -19.81
C PHE A 114 -5.86 -1.74 -19.56
N LEU A 115 -5.36 -2.36 -18.49
CA LEU A 115 -5.74 -3.72 -18.10
C LEU A 115 -7.24 -3.86 -17.84
N SER A 116 -7.87 -2.83 -17.28
CA SER A 116 -9.31 -2.78 -17.05
C SER A 116 -10.11 -2.97 -18.33
N VAL A 117 -9.73 -2.26 -19.39
CA VAL A 117 -10.38 -2.38 -20.70
C VAL A 117 -10.17 -3.78 -21.26
N LEU A 118 -8.93 -4.30 -21.21
CA LEU A 118 -8.64 -5.65 -21.71
C LEU A 118 -9.41 -6.75 -20.97
N HIS A 119 -9.52 -6.66 -19.65
CA HIS A 119 -10.33 -7.60 -18.88
C HIS A 119 -11.82 -7.54 -19.24
N SER A 120 -12.35 -6.35 -19.50
CA SER A 120 -13.74 -6.17 -19.93
C SER A 120 -13.99 -6.79 -21.29
N LEU A 121 -13.05 -6.64 -22.22
CA LEU A 121 -13.11 -7.28 -23.55
C LEU A 121 -12.97 -8.80 -23.45
N SER A 122 -12.02 -9.29 -22.65
CA SER A 122 -11.88 -10.74 -22.40
C SER A 122 -13.16 -11.35 -21.86
N PHE A 123 -13.80 -10.69 -20.88
CA PHE A 123 -15.09 -11.13 -20.35
C PHE A 123 -16.20 -11.13 -21.41
N TYR A 124 -16.27 -10.08 -22.23
CA TYR A 124 -17.23 -9.99 -23.33
C TYR A 124 -17.09 -11.17 -24.29
N HIS A 125 -15.87 -11.45 -24.77
CA HIS A 125 -15.59 -12.57 -25.67
C HIS A 125 -15.95 -13.92 -25.06
N SER A 126 -15.68 -14.15 -23.77
CA SER A 126 -16.02 -15.39 -23.08
C SER A 126 -17.53 -15.67 -23.03
N LYS A 127 -18.36 -14.62 -23.05
CA LYS A 127 -19.83 -14.76 -23.03
C LYS A 127 -20.42 -15.01 -24.41
N ILE A 128 -19.79 -14.50 -25.46
CA ILE A 128 -20.22 -14.75 -26.85
C ILE A 128 -19.96 -16.19 -27.21
N ASN A 129 -18.77 -16.72 -26.91
CA ASN A 129 -18.40 -18.09 -27.28
C ASN A 129 -19.31 -19.13 -26.63
N ASN A 130 -19.79 -18.89 -25.41
CA ASN A 130 -20.73 -19.78 -24.73
C ASN A 130 -22.17 -19.81 -25.34
N LYS A 131 -22.51 -18.85 -26.22
CA LYS A 131 -23.83 -18.82 -26.90
C LYS A 131 -23.81 -19.39 -28.32
N ALA A 132 -22.64 -19.61 -28.90
CA ALA A 132 -22.48 -19.97 -30.31
C ALA A 132 -22.68 -21.47 -30.62
N ASP A 133 -22.81 -22.32 -29.60
CA ASP A 133 -22.99 -23.77 -29.79
C ASP A 133 -24.34 -24.18 -30.38
N GLU A 134 -25.33 -23.28 -30.48
CA GLU A 134 -26.66 -23.61 -30.94
C GLU A 134 -26.97 -23.28 -32.43
N GLU A 135 -26.12 -22.47 -33.12
CA GLU A 135 -26.35 -22.09 -34.54
C GLU A 135 -25.14 -22.29 -35.47
N ALA A 136 -24.37 -23.31 -35.29
CA ALA A 136 -22.94 -23.44 -35.58
C ALA A 136 -22.47 -23.55 -37.03
N GLN A 137 -23.25 -23.40 -38.08
CA GLN A 137 -22.73 -23.65 -39.45
C GLN A 137 -22.45 -22.41 -40.35
N LYS A 138 -22.96 -21.25 -39.99
CA LYS A 138 -22.67 -20.00 -40.75
C LYS A 138 -21.72 -19.01 -40.05
N ILE A 139 -21.34 -19.31 -38.82
CA ILE A 139 -20.62 -18.38 -37.93
C ILE A 139 -19.16 -18.82 -37.74
N ASN A 140 -18.70 -19.93 -38.28
CA ASN A 140 -17.33 -20.45 -37.99
C ASN A 140 -16.19 -19.49 -38.26
N GLN A 141 -16.30 -18.59 -39.22
CA GLN A 141 -15.24 -17.61 -39.49
C GLN A 141 -15.23 -16.49 -38.44
N VAL A 142 -16.41 -16.01 -38.05
CA VAL A 142 -16.53 -14.93 -37.00
C VAL A 142 -16.17 -15.51 -35.63
N ILE A 143 -16.49 -16.77 -35.33
CA ILE A 143 -16.13 -17.46 -34.10
C ILE A 143 -14.59 -17.63 -34.02
N ASN A 144 -13.96 -18.06 -35.12
CA ASN A 144 -12.52 -18.27 -35.15
C ASN A 144 -11.76 -16.93 -34.96
N GLU A 145 -12.23 -15.84 -35.59
CA GLU A 145 -11.65 -14.50 -35.40
C GLU A 145 -11.84 -14.00 -33.96
N ALA A 146 -13.01 -14.17 -33.36
CA ALA A 146 -13.29 -13.81 -31.97
C ALA A 146 -12.46 -14.63 -30.96
N ASP A 147 -12.25 -15.92 -31.26
CA ASP A 147 -11.40 -16.80 -30.45
C ASP A 147 -9.92 -16.38 -30.52
N GLU A 148 -9.45 -15.99 -31.70
CA GLU A 148 -8.08 -15.50 -31.87
C GLU A 148 -7.88 -14.17 -31.15
N GLU A 149 -8.83 -13.23 -31.26
CA GLU A 149 -8.81 -11.98 -30.53
C GLU A 149 -8.82 -12.21 -29.00
N ALA A 150 -9.67 -13.08 -28.50
CA ALA A 150 -9.74 -13.43 -27.10
C ALA A 150 -8.42 -14.01 -26.57
N ARG A 151 -7.80 -14.91 -27.35
CA ARG A 151 -6.48 -15.49 -27.00
C ARG A 151 -5.41 -14.43 -26.92
N LYS A 152 -5.36 -13.50 -27.89
CA LYS A 152 -4.37 -12.44 -27.92
C LYS A 152 -4.57 -11.42 -26.78
N ILE A 153 -5.81 -11.04 -26.50
CA ILE A 153 -6.14 -10.20 -25.32
C ILE A 153 -5.63 -10.86 -24.02
N ASN A 154 -5.93 -12.16 -23.83
CA ASN A 154 -5.51 -12.88 -22.65
C ASN A 154 -3.99 -13.03 -22.55
N GLN A 155 -3.30 -13.13 -23.68
CA GLN A 155 -1.84 -13.11 -23.73
C GLN A 155 -1.30 -11.77 -23.24
N VAL A 156 -1.79 -10.64 -23.75
CA VAL A 156 -1.38 -9.30 -23.31
C VAL A 156 -1.64 -9.09 -21.81
N ILE A 157 -2.80 -9.54 -21.32
CA ILE A 157 -3.11 -9.50 -19.88
C ILE A 157 -2.08 -10.31 -19.07
N LYS A 158 -1.72 -11.51 -19.56
CA LYS A 158 -0.72 -12.38 -18.89
C LYS A 158 0.67 -11.71 -18.88
N GLU A 159 1.09 -11.12 -19.97
CA GLU A 159 2.36 -10.39 -20.09
C GLU A 159 2.42 -9.21 -19.12
N ALA A 160 1.40 -8.35 -19.11
CA ALA A 160 1.33 -7.23 -18.19
C ALA A 160 1.30 -7.67 -16.72
N ARG A 161 0.54 -8.73 -16.40
CA ARG A 161 0.52 -9.30 -15.06
C ARG A 161 1.89 -9.84 -14.64
N ASN A 162 2.58 -10.56 -15.52
CA ASN A 162 3.91 -11.09 -15.22
C ASN A 162 4.92 -9.97 -15.03
N PHE A 163 4.84 -8.90 -15.82
CA PHE A 163 5.67 -7.71 -15.65
C PHE A 163 5.44 -7.05 -14.28
N ILE A 164 4.19 -6.82 -13.89
CA ILE A 164 3.86 -6.27 -12.56
C ILE A 164 4.37 -7.19 -11.45
N LEU A 165 4.18 -8.50 -11.59
CA LEU A 165 4.64 -9.51 -10.64
C LEU A 165 6.16 -9.44 -10.45
N GLU A 166 6.91 -9.39 -11.55
CA GLU A 166 8.39 -9.29 -11.52
C GLU A 166 8.85 -8.03 -10.81
N LYS A 167 8.26 -6.87 -11.16
CA LYS A 167 8.57 -5.59 -10.51
C LYS A 167 8.25 -5.59 -9.01
N CYS A 168 7.10 -6.13 -8.62
CA CYS A 168 6.67 -6.16 -7.21
C CYS A 168 7.44 -7.19 -6.36
N LEU A 169 7.92 -8.30 -6.94
CA LEU A 169 8.81 -9.23 -6.26
C LEU A 169 10.21 -8.65 -6.07
N ASN A 170 10.67 -7.87 -7.05
CA ASN A 170 11.94 -7.13 -7.02
C ASN A 170 13.16 -7.99 -6.66
N GLU A 171 13.17 -9.25 -7.13
CA GLU A 171 14.18 -10.25 -6.75
C GLU A 171 15.62 -9.83 -7.07
N GLU A 172 15.84 -9.18 -8.22
CA GLU A 172 17.17 -8.76 -8.64
C GLU A 172 17.76 -7.71 -7.71
N ASN A 173 16.95 -6.71 -7.33
CA ASN A 173 17.40 -5.63 -6.47
C ASN A 173 17.66 -6.14 -5.04
N ILE A 174 16.82 -7.05 -4.57
CA ILE A 174 16.99 -7.70 -3.26
C ILE A 174 18.27 -8.54 -3.23
N LYS A 175 18.53 -9.37 -4.25
CA LYS A 175 19.77 -10.18 -4.37
C LYS A 175 21.01 -9.30 -4.48
N ASN A 176 20.94 -8.20 -5.22
CA ASN A 176 22.02 -7.26 -5.45
C ASN A 176 22.20 -6.22 -4.32
N LYS A 177 21.45 -6.34 -3.22
CA LYS A 177 21.45 -5.42 -2.06
C LYS A 177 21.13 -3.96 -2.42
N ARG A 178 20.56 -3.67 -3.59
CA ARG A 178 20.18 -2.30 -3.99
C ARG A 178 18.99 -1.77 -3.19
N ASP A 179 18.09 -2.65 -2.76
CA ASP A 179 16.89 -2.30 -1.98
C ASP A 179 17.06 -2.43 -0.47
N ASN A 180 18.28 -2.70 0.01
CA ASN A 180 18.51 -2.78 1.44
C ASN A 180 18.11 -1.48 2.16
N GLU A 181 18.29 -0.32 1.52
CA GLU A 181 17.93 0.97 2.12
C GLU A 181 16.42 1.08 2.38
N LEU A 182 15.59 0.72 1.40
CA LEU A 182 14.13 0.77 1.56
C LEU A 182 13.65 -0.25 2.61
N LEU A 183 14.19 -1.45 2.60
CA LEU A 183 13.88 -2.44 3.62
C LEU A 183 14.28 -1.97 5.02
N GLU A 184 15.40 -1.28 5.17
CA GLU A 184 15.82 -0.69 6.46
C GLU A 184 14.87 0.44 6.91
N VAL A 185 14.31 1.22 5.98
CA VAL A 185 13.26 2.20 6.32
C VAL A 185 12.02 1.50 6.88
N TYR A 186 11.56 0.41 6.24
CA TYR A 186 10.44 -0.39 6.76
C TYR A 186 10.75 -1.00 8.12
N LYS A 187 11.96 -1.53 8.33
CA LYS A 187 12.39 -2.05 9.64
C LYS A 187 12.38 -0.96 10.71
N THR A 188 12.90 0.22 10.38
CA THR A 188 12.90 1.37 11.30
C THR A 188 11.49 1.81 11.64
N PHE A 189 10.58 1.85 10.66
CA PHE A 189 9.17 2.13 10.87
C PHE A 189 8.56 1.18 11.89
N TYR A 190 8.70 -0.13 11.70
CA TYR A 190 8.13 -1.11 12.62
C TYR A 190 8.80 -1.08 13.99
N LYS A 191 10.13 -0.90 14.08
CA LYS A 191 10.84 -0.73 15.35
C LYS A 191 10.28 0.45 16.16
N LYS A 192 10.11 1.61 15.53
CA LYS A 192 9.54 2.78 16.20
C LYS A 192 8.09 2.56 16.65
N LEU A 193 7.29 1.84 15.88
CA LEU A 193 5.91 1.52 16.28
C LEU A 193 5.82 0.51 17.42
N LEU A 194 6.80 -0.37 17.59
CA LEU A 194 6.86 -1.30 18.73
C LEU A 194 7.07 -0.60 20.07
N THR A 195 7.65 0.58 20.08
CA THR A 195 7.87 1.36 21.32
C THR A 195 6.58 1.99 21.86
N ARG A 196 5.46 1.84 21.16
CA ARG A 196 4.14 2.29 21.60
C ARG A 196 3.72 1.56 22.87
N ASN A 197 2.97 2.26 23.74
CA ASN A 197 2.50 1.71 25.00
C ASN A 197 1.80 0.35 24.82
N SER A 198 2.31 -0.66 25.50
CA SER A 198 1.87 -2.06 25.43
C SER A 198 0.44 -2.31 25.93
N THR A 199 -0.10 -1.40 26.74
CA THR A 199 -1.50 -1.49 27.24
C THR A 199 -2.53 -1.11 26.18
N LEU A 200 -2.10 -0.46 25.07
CA LEU A 200 -2.98 -0.08 23.98
C LEU A 200 -3.23 -1.25 23.02
N PRO A 201 -4.37 -1.28 22.30
CA PRO A 201 -4.63 -2.27 21.26
C PRO A 201 -3.52 -2.28 20.20
N ARG A 202 -3.25 -3.45 19.62
CA ARG A 202 -2.27 -3.60 18.55
C ARG A 202 -2.66 -2.77 17.32
N LEU A 203 -1.65 -2.27 16.62
CA LEU A 203 -1.84 -1.39 15.47
C LEU A 203 -2.39 -2.14 14.27
N ASN A 204 -3.20 -1.43 13.48
CA ASN A 204 -3.70 -1.88 12.20
C ASN A 204 -2.88 -1.19 11.10
N ILE A 205 -2.20 -1.96 10.29
CA ILE A 205 -1.45 -1.50 9.12
C ILE A 205 -2.22 -1.95 7.89
N PHE A 206 -2.81 -1.00 7.19
CA PHE A 206 -3.45 -1.22 5.89
C PHE A 206 -2.47 -0.83 4.79
N THR A 207 -2.49 -1.57 3.69
CA THR A 207 -1.69 -1.20 2.52
C THR A 207 -2.42 -1.53 1.23
N THR A 208 -2.22 -0.66 0.23
CA THR A 208 -2.63 -0.91 -1.15
C THR A 208 -1.53 -1.58 -1.96
N ASN A 209 -0.32 -1.73 -1.38
CA ASN A 209 0.84 -2.28 -2.07
C ASN A 209 0.78 -3.80 -2.17
N TYR A 210 1.12 -4.31 -3.35
CA TYR A 210 1.20 -5.75 -3.61
C TYR A 210 2.48 -6.39 -3.10
N ASP A 211 3.55 -5.59 -2.92
CA ASP A 211 4.88 -6.03 -2.53
C ASP A 211 4.94 -6.65 -1.13
N LEU A 212 6.11 -7.16 -0.74
CA LEU A 212 6.33 -7.86 0.52
C LEU A 212 7.29 -7.12 1.46
N TYR A 213 7.50 -5.81 1.31
CA TYR A 213 8.42 -5.07 2.19
C TYR A 213 7.99 -5.09 3.65
N SER A 214 6.68 -4.96 3.93
CA SER A 214 6.14 -5.03 5.30
C SER A 214 6.40 -6.39 5.93
N GLU A 215 6.08 -7.47 5.22
CA GLU A 215 6.27 -8.83 5.69
C GLU A 215 7.77 -9.14 5.89
N ARG A 216 8.61 -8.82 4.92
CA ARG A 216 10.07 -9.02 5.01
C ARG A 216 10.71 -8.23 6.16
N ALA A 217 10.25 -7.00 6.40
CA ALA A 217 10.71 -6.20 7.52
C ALA A 217 10.32 -6.83 8.86
N MET A 218 9.04 -7.22 9.02
CA MET A 218 8.57 -7.86 10.24
C MET A 218 9.23 -9.22 10.47
N ASP A 219 9.34 -10.06 9.45
CA ASP A 219 10.01 -11.37 9.55
C ASP A 219 11.47 -11.22 9.98
N SER A 220 12.21 -10.26 9.39
CA SER A 220 13.61 -10.02 9.74
C SER A 220 13.82 -9.49 11.16
N LEU A 221 12.79 -8.90 11.77
CA LEU A 221 12.79 -8.37 13.13
C LEU A 221 12.17 -9.36 14.14
N GLY A 222 11.68 -10.53 13.69
CA GLY A 222 10.97 -11.48 14.53
C GLY A 222 9.64 -10.92 15.06
N ILE A 223 9.00 -10.02 14.31
CA ILE A 223 7.71 -9.42 14.65
C ILE A 223 6.59 -10.34 14.19
N HIS A 224 5.65 -10.64 15.05
CA HIS A 224 4.46 -11.40 14.71
C HIS A 224 3.43 -10.51 14.01
N TYR A 225 2.71 -11.06 13.03
CA TYR A 225 1.61 -10.34 12.38
C TYR A 225 0.49 -11.28 11.94
N ALA A 226 -0.73 -10.73 11.89
CA ALA A 226 -1.89 -11.36 11.28
C ALA A 226 -2.18 -10.69 9.94
N ASN A 227 -2.06 -11.44 8.84
CA ASN A 227 -2.28 -10.95 7.47
C ASN A 227 -3.52 -11.58 6.79
N GLY A 228 -4.37 -12.24 7.56
CA GLY A 228 -5.56 -12.92 7.03
C GLY A 228 -5.33 -14.38 6.70
N PHE A 229 -4.15 -14.95 6.90
CA PHE A 229 -3.83 -16.34 6.57
C PHE A 229 -3.55 -17.19 7.80
N THR A 230 -4.03 -18.44 7.76
CA THR A 230 -3.81 -19.44 8.82
C THR A 230 -3.32 -20.74 8.23
N GLY A 231 -2.55 -21.48 9.00
CA GLY A 231 -1.96 -22.77 8.65
C GLY A 231 -0.45 -22.78 8.90
N GLY A 232 0.13 -23.95 9.02
CA GLY A 232 1.58 -24.13 9.24
C GLY A 232 2.33 -24.34 7.92
N ILE A 233 2.02 -25.45 7.23
CA ILE A 233 2.67 -25.83 5.97
C ILE A 233 2.01 -25.15 4.78
N SER A 234 0.68 -25.20 4.72
CA SER A 234 -0.13 -24.51 3.72
C SER A 234 -0.98 -23.48 4.42
N LYS A 235 -0.84 -22.22 4.02
CA LYS A 235 -1.60 -21.12 4.57
C LYS A 235 -2.74 -20.75 3.65
N TYR A 236 -3.95 -20.67 4.20
CA TYR A 236 -5.15 -20.28 3.48
C TYR A 236 -5.79 -19.06 4.10
N PHE A 237 -6.45 -18.25 3.25
CA PHE A 237 -7.14 -17.05 3.70
C PHE A 237 -8.29 -17.42 4.64
N ASN A 238 -8.25 -16.84 5.82
CA ASN A 238 -9.24 -16.96 6.87
C ASN A 238 -9.37 -15.64 7.62
N PRO A 239 -10.37 -14.79 7.30
CA PRO A 239 -10.50 -13.46 7.88
C PRO A 239 -10.74 -13.49 9.39
N THR A 240 -11.11 -14.63 10.00
CA THR A 240 -11.30 -14.72 11.45
C THR A 240 -10.02 -14.45 12.23
N ILE A 241 -8.84 -14.61 11.61
CA ILE A 241 -7.54 -14.32 12.24
C ILE A 241 -7.43 -12.86 12.71
N PHE A 242 -8.14 -11.94 12.07
CA PHE A 242 -8.17 -10.52 12.47
C PHE A 242 -8.91 -10.25 13.78
N ASN A 243 -9.61 -11.24 14.31
CA ASN A 243 -10.24 -11.20 15.64
C ASN A 243 -9.40 -11.89 16.73
N TYR A 244 -8.23 -12.46 16.37
CA TYR A 244 -7.36 -13.15 17.29
C TYR A 244 -6.23 -12.23 17.75
N ALA A 245 -5.74 -12.49 18.96
CA ALA A 245 -4.51 -11.90 19.49
C ALA A 245 -3.58 -13.02 19.93
N LEU A 246 -2.28 -12.79 19.85
CA LEU A 246 -1.28 -13.68 20.42
C LEU A 246 -1.11 -13.33 21.90
N ALA A 247 -1.08 -14.35 22.72
CA ALA A 247 -0.84 -14.21 24.15
C ALA A 247 0.23 -15.22 24.61
N GLU A 248 0.99 -14.84 25.62
CA GLU A 248 1.86 -15.75 26.33
C GLU A 248 1.06 -16.85 27.02
N LYS A 249 1.71 -17.94 27.38
CA LYS A 249 1.07 -18.96 28.18
C LYS A 249 0.58 -18.34 29.51
N MET A 250 -0.65 -18.69 29.87
CA MET A 250 -1.24 -18.22 31.11
C MET A 250 -0.34 -18.58 32.30
N ASP A 251 0.04 -17.59 33.09
CA ASP A 251 0.63 -17.82 34.38
C ASP A 251 -0.48 -18.27 35.37
N LEU A 252 -0.47 -19.53 35.72
CA LEU A 252 -1.46 -20.12 36.62
C LEU A 252 -1.46 -19.47 38.03
N SER A 253 -0.33 -18.87 38.43
CA SER A 253 -0.22 -18.18 39.73
C SER A 253 -0.94 -16.83 39.72
N GLN A 254 -1.04 -16.17 38.56
CA GLN A 254 -1.66 -14.86 38.43
C GLN A 254 -3.04 -14.90 37.75
N SER A 255 -3.42 -16.03 37.16
CA SER A 255 -4.66 -16.20 36.37
C SER A 255 -4.87 -15.15 35.31
N LYS A 256 -3.77 -14.65 34.70
CA LYS A 256 -3.77 -13.54 33.74
C LYS A 256 -3.11 -13.94 32.43
N TRP A 257 -3.75 -13.54 31.35
CA TRP A 257 -3.17 -13.61 29.97
C TRP A 257 -2.46 -12.32 29.64
N ASN A 258 -1.20 -12.41 29.25
CA ASN A 258 -0.44 -11.27 28.71
C ASN A 258 -0.45 -11.35 27.20
N VAL A 259 -0.99 -10.32 26.56
CA VAL A 259 -0.97 -10.20 25.08
C VAL A 259 0.44 -9.82 24.64
N ILE A 260 0.97 -10.53 23.65
CA ILE A 260 2.30 -10.26 23.09
C ILE A 260 2.32 -8.85 22.47
N ASP A 261 3.33 -8.06 22.84
CA ASP A 261 3.48 -6.67 22.39
C ASP A 261 4.01 -6.59 20.96
N ASN A 262 4.90 -7.51 20.60
CA ASN A 262 5.53 -7.61 19.29
C ASN A 262 4.56 -8.21 18.25
N PHE A 263 3.47 -7.49 17.94
CA PHE A 263 2.40 -7.98 17.08
C PHE A 263 1.67 -6.85 16.33
N PHE A 264 1.41 -7.04 15.04
CA PHE A 264 0.63 -6.15 14.19
C PHE A 264 -0.48 -6.88 13.44
N TYR A 265 -1.53 -6.14 13.04
CA TYR A 265 -2.47 -6.59 12.02
C TYR A 265 -2.09 -5.95 10.70
N LEU A 266 -1.81 -6.76 9.69
CA LEU A 266 -1.47 -6.33 8.33
C LEU A 266 -2.60 -6.67 7.36
N TYR A 267 -3.18 -5.64 6.75
CA TYR A 267 -4.29 -5.77 5.82
C TYR A 267 -3.85 -5.32 4.42
N LYS A 268 -3.65 -6.24 3.50
CA LYS A 268 -3.33 -5.93 2.10
C LYS A 268 -4.62 -5.79 1.30
N ILE A 269 -5.18 -4.57 1.26
CA ILE A 269 -6.54 -4.31 0.77
C ILE A 269 -6.69 -4.68 -0.71
N HIS A 270 -5.63 -4.53 -1.50
CA HIS A 270 -5.61 -4.86 -2.92
C HIS A 270 -5.05 -6.26 -3.24
N GLY A 271 -4.82 -7.08 -2.22
CA GLY A 271 -4.17 -8.38 -2.39
C GLY A 271 -2.66 -8.30 -2.32
N SER A 272 -2.00 -9.37 -2.72
CA SER A 272 -0.55 -9.51 -2.64
C SER A 272 0.00 -10.35 -3.77
N VAL A 273 1.25 -10.10 -4.15
CA VAL A 273 1.94 -10.88 -5.19
C VAL A 273 2.03 -12.38 -4.86
N ASN A 274 2.08 -12.74 -3.58
CA ASN A 274 2.20 -14.12 -3.13
C ASN A 274 0.85 -14.81 -2.81
N TRP A 275 -0.28 -14.15 -3.07
CA TRP A 275 -1.59 -14.78 -2.92
C TRP A 275 -2.03 -15.38 -4.25
N VAL A 276 -2.47 -16.64 -4.22
CA VAL A 276 -2.88 -17.37 -5.42
C VAL A 276 -4.23 -18.02 -5.23
N GLU A 277 -5.05 -18.05 -6.29
CA GLU A 277 -6.26 -18.84 -6.31
C GLU A 277 -5.90 -20.32 -6.43
N ASN A 278 -6.60 -21.15 -5.67
CA ASN A 278 -6.52 -22.59 -5.76
C ASN A 278 -7.79 -23.09 -6.45
N ASP A 279 -7.65 -23.60 -7.67
CA ASP A 279 -8.76 -24.05 -8.52
C ASP A 279 -9.25 -25.48 -8.17
N ASP A 280 -8.75 -26.12 -7.11
CA ASP A 280 -9.23 -27.43 -6.66
C ASP A 280 -10.72 -27.36 -6.28
N GLU A 281 -11.59 -27.99 -7.08
CA GLU A 281 -13.05 -27.92 -6.95
C GLU A 281 -13.60 -28.42 -5.60
N GLY A 282 -12.80 -29.12 -4.80
CA GLY A 282 -13.21 -29.68 -3.50
C GLY A 282 -12.81 -28.85 -2.27
N LYS A 283 -12.11 -27.73 -2.42
CA LYS A 283 -11.60 -26.95 -1.27
C LYS A 283 -12.51 -25.78 -0.92
N LEU A 284 -12.82 -25.66 0.38
CA LEU A 284 -13.58 -24.53 0.92
C LEU A 284 -12.75 -23.24 0.90
N PHE A 285 -11.42 -23.35 1.09
CA PHE A 285 -10.50 -22.21 1.12
C PHE A 285 -9.82 -22.09 -0.25
N LYS A 286 -10.21 -21.08 -1.01
CA LYS A 286 -9.75 -20.89 -2.39
C LYS A 286 -8.47 -20.07 -2.53
N ILE A 287 -8.13 -19.26 -1.53
CA ILE A 287 -6.96 -18.37 -1.60
C ILE A 287 -5.86 -18.92 -0.72
N GLN A 288 -4.69 -19.14 -1.31
CA GLN A 288 -3.50 -19.65 -0.64
C GLN A 288 -2.39 -18.59 -0.64
N GLU A 289 -1.66 -18.48 0.46
CA GLU A 289 -0.41 -17.70 0.53
C GLU A 289 0.77 -18.61 0.18
N ILE A 290 1.55 -18.21 -0.81
CA ILE A 290 2.82 -18.85 -1.15
C ILE A 290 3.92 -18.24 -0.29
N GLN A 291 4.60 -19.10 0.47
CA GLN A 291 5.77 -18.71 1.27
C GLN A 291 7.01 -18.70 0.39
N ASP A 292 7.93 -17.76 0.66
CA ASP A 292 9.16 -17.56 -0.12
C ASP A 292 8.89 -17.51 -1.65
N PRO A 293 8.03 -16.57 -2.10
CA PRO A 293 7.60 -16.52 -3.49
C PRO A 293 8.76 -16.07 -4.40
N THR A 294 8.89 -16.74 -5.55
CA THR A 294 9.76 -16.33 -6.65
C THR A 294 8.94 -16.15 -7.92
N PHE A 295 9.47 -15.41 -8.90
CA PHE A 295 8.81 -15.25 -10.18
C PHE A 295 8.48 -16.60 -10.82
N ASN A 296 9.43 -17.55 -10.78
CA ASN A 296 9.22 -18.90 -11.34
C ASN A 296 8.14 -19.70 -10.63
N THR A 297 7.92 -19.48 -9.33
CA THR A 297 6.85 -20.18 -8.59
C THR A 297 5.46 -19.58 -8.82
N LEU A 298 5.38 -18.33 -9.31
CA LEU A 298 4.15 -17.57 -9.42
C LEU A 298 3.68 -17.27 -10.85
N LYS A 299 4.59 -17.19 -11.85
CA LYS A 299 4.31 -16.75 -13.23
C LYS A 299 3.14 -17.47 -13.92
N ASP A 300 2.92 -18.75 -13.57
CA ASP A 300 1.87 -19.58 -14.14
C ASP A 300 0.68 -19.77 -13.20
N LYS A 301 0.69 -19.14 -12.03
CA LYS A 301 -0.41 -19.19 -11.06
C LYS A 301 -1.33 -17.99 -11.24
N LYS A 302 -2.58 -18.15 -10.86
CA LYS A 302 -3.55 -17.06 -10.82
C LYS A 302 -3.37 -16.26 -9.53
N THR A 303 -2.56 -15.21 -9.60
CA THR A 303 -2.30 -14.33 -8.46
C THR A 303 -3.51 -13.47 -8.12
N VAL A 304 -3.73 -13.25 -6.81
CA VAL A 304 -4.83 -12.46 -6.25
C VAL A 304 -4.33 -11.04 -6.02
N MET A 305 -4.38 -10.25 -7.08
CA MET A 305 -4.09 -8.81 -7.07
C MET A 305 -5.28 -8.09 -7.70
N ILE A 306 -5.79 -7.06 -7.06
CA ILE A 306 -6.80 -6.22 -7.68
C ILE A 306 -6.12 -5.37 -8.74
N HIS A 307 -6.29 -5.75 -10.00
CA HIS A 307 -6.16 -4.77 -11.05
C HIS A 307 -7.41 -3.87 -11.02
N PRO A 308 -7.28 -2.54 -11.05
CA PRO A 308 -8.42 -1.65 -11.06
C PRO A 308 -9.19 -1.82 -12.37
N THR A 309 -10.20 -2.66 -12.34
CA THR A 309 -11.11 -2.87 -13.48
C THR A 309 -12.47 -2.23 -13.16
N PRO A 310 -13.29 -1.80 -14.12
CA PRO A 310 -14.68 -1.43 -13.88
C PRO A 310 -15.49 -2.57 -13.25
N LEU A 311 -15.00 -3.80 -13.38
CA LEU A 311 -15.46 -4.99 -12.68
C LEU A 311 -14.92 -5.08 -11.22
N LYS A 312 -14.14 -4.08 -10.75
CA LYS A 312 -13.67 -3.99 -9.35
C LYS A 312 -14.81 -4.18 -8.36
N TYR A 313 -15.96 -3.60 -8.66
CA TYR A 313 -17.13 -3.75 -7.80
C TYR A 313 -17.52 -5.22 -7.65
N ASN A 314 -17.55 -5.97 -8.73
CA ASN A 314 -17.87 -7.41 -8.69
C ASN A 314 -16.73 -8.23 -8.08
N ALA A 315 -15.48 -7.90 -8.35
CA ALA A 315 -14.32 -8.58 -7.77
C ALA A 315 -14.18 -8.25 -6.26
N SER A 316 -14.50 -7.03 -5.84
CA SER A 316 -14.48 -6.62 -4.44
C SER A 316 -15.63 -7.23 -3.60
N LEU A 317 -16.65 -7.79 -4.24
CA LEU A 317 -17.74 -8.51 -3.56
C LEU A 317 -17.34 -9.94 -3.14
N GLY A 318 -16.25 -10.46 -3.68
CA GLY A 318 -15.70 -11.79 -3.33
C GLY A 318 -14.62 -11.73 -2.26
N SER A 319 -14.45 -12.84 -1.53
CA SER A 319 -13.29 -13.03 -0.64
C SER A 319 -12.01 -13.14 -1.49
N PRO A 320 -10.85 -12.56 -1.06
CA PRO A 320 -10.58 -11.95 0.24
C PRO A 320 -10.94 -10.45 0.34
N TYR A 321 -11.24 -9.81 -0.77
CA TYR A 321 -11.37 -8.35 -0.84
C TYR A 321 -12.52 -7.79 -0.02
N SER A 322 -13.71 -8.38 -0.15
CA SER A 322 -14.89 -7.96 0.63
C SER A 322 -14.63 -8.03 2.13
N ASP A 323 -13.86 -9.02 2.58
CA ASP A 323 -13.52 -9.18 3.99
C ASP A 323 -12.53 -8.10 4.43
N LEU A 324 -11.51 -7.80 3.60
CA LEU A 324 -10.51 -6.77 3.89
C LEU A 324 -11.10 -5.36 3.88
N PHE A 325 -11.97 -5.03 2.91
CA PHE A 325 -12.70 -3.76 2.87
C PHE A 325 -13.63 -3.61 4.08
N ARG A 326 -14.30 -4.69 4.49
CA ARG A 326 -15.15 -4.70 5.69
C ARG A 326 -14.33 -4.47 6.97
N GLU A 327 -13.18 -5.11 7.11
CA GLU A 327 -12.28 -4.84 8.25
C GLU A 327 -11.76 -3.40 8.22
N PHE A 328 -11.40 -2.84 7.05
CA PHE A 328 -11.01 -1.45 6.93
C PHE A 328 -12.13 -0.51 7.42
N GLN A 329 -13.33 -0.66 6.87
CA GLN A 329 -14.49 0.13 7.29
C GLN A 329 -14.77 0.00 8.79
N LYS A 330 -14.77 -1.24 9.32
CA LYS A 330 -14.99 -1.53 10.74
C LYS A 330 -13.99 -0.81 11.65
N LYS A 331 -12.71 -0.75 11.25
CA LYS A 331 -11.69 -0.03 12.01
C LYS A 331 -11.88 1.48 11.91
N LEU A 332 -12.17 2.01 10.72
CA LEU A 332 -12.40 3.46 10.55
C LEU A 332 -13.60 3.97 11.33
N MET A 333 -14.66 3.17 11.46
CA MET A 333 -15.89 3.54 12.15
C MET A 333 -15.81 3.44 13.68
N GLN A 334 -14.63 3.17 14.25
CA GLN A 334 -14.44 3.20 15.70
C GLN A 334 -14.37 4.65 16.21
N ASN A 335 -14.93 4.89 17.39
CA ASN A 335 -14.82 6.19 18.05
C ASN A 335 -13.35 6.55 18.35
N ASN A 336 -13.03 7.85 18.24
CA ASN A 336 -11.67 8.36 18.44
C ASN A 336 -10.62 7.67 17.55
N ASN A 337 -11.00 7.26 16.34
CA ASN A 337 -10.06 6.67 15.40
C ASN A 337 -9.21 7.73 14.72
N ILE A 338 -7.93 7.43 14.57
CA ILE A 338 -6.98 8.20 13.76
C ILE A 338 -6.49 7.31 12.62
N LEU A 339 -6.65 7.78 11.40
CA LEU A 339 -6.03 7.20 10.21
C LEU A 339 -4.85 8.07 9.78
N VAL A 340 -3.66 7.49 9.69
CA VAL A 340 -2.47 8.12 9.12
C VAL A 340 -2.22 7.54 7.74
N THR A 341 -2.22 8.36 6.69
CA THR A 341 -1.94 7.93 5.31
C THR A 341 -0.54 8.38 4.92
N ILE A 342 0.24 7.47 4.33
CA ILE A 342 1.61 7.72 3.90
C ILE A 342 1.81 7.16 2.50
N GLY A 343 2.34 7.96 1.57
CA GLY A 343 2.58 7.52 0.20
C GLY A 343 1.31 7.13 -0.57
N TYR A 344 0.14 7.56 -0.10
CA TYR A 344 -1.16 7.30 -0.69
C TYR A 344 -1.68 8.55 -1.41
N SER A 345 -1.95 8.44 -2.71
CA SER A 345 -2.31 9.56 -3.59
C SER A 345 -3.80 9.94 -3.57
N PHE A 346 -4.64 9.18 -2.88
CA PHE A 346 -6.10 9.30 -2.94
C PHE A 346 -6.69 9.13 -4.35
N SER A 347 -6.08 8.27 -5.16
CA SER A 347 -6.58 7.93 -6.50
C SER A 347 -7.62 6.82 -6.51
N ASP A 348 -7.76 6.04 -5.42
CA ASP A 348 -8.72 4.93 -5.32
C ASP A 348 -10.04 5.39 -4.70
N GLU A 349 -11.08 5.50 -5.53
CA GLU A 349 -12.40 5.96 -5.10
C GLU A 349 -13.06 5.08 -4.03
N HIS A 350 -12.84 3.76 -4.08
CA HIS A 350 -13.45 2.84 -3.12
C HIS A 350 -12.89 3.06 -1.71
N ILE A 351 -11.57 3.20 -1.61
CA ILE A 351 -10.89 3.49 -0.34
C ILE A 351 -11.26 4.89 0.13
N ASN A 352 -11.26 5.88 -0.78
CA ASN A 352 -11.62 7.26 -0.45
C ASN A 352 -13.04 7.35 0.11
N ASN A 353 -14.00 6.64 -0.49
CA ASN A 353 -15.39 6.62 -0.02
C ASN A 353 -15.50 6.09 1.41
N LEU A 354 -14.74 5.06 1.78
CA LEU A 354 -14.72 4.54 3.15
C LEU A 354 -14.09 5.54 4.13
N ILE A 355 -13.01 6.22 3.71
CA ILE A 355 -12.37 7.28 4.50
C ILE A 355 -13.35 8.44 4.70
N PHE A 356 -14.06 8.87 3.65
CA PHE A 356 -15.01 9.98 3.74
C PHE A 356 -16.23 9.63 4.59
N GLN A 357 -16.71 8.38 4.52
CA GLN A 357 -17.75 7.90 5.43
C GLN A 357 -17.34 7.99 6.90
N ALA A 358 -16.05 7.78 7.22
CA ALA A 358 -15.58 7.86 8.59
C ALA A 358 -15.71 9.26 9.21
N PHE A 359 -15.78 10.33 8.40
CA PHE A 359 -16.04 11.69 8.89
C PHE A 359 -17.45 11.87 9.46
N THR A 360 -18.37 10.92 9.26
CA THR A 360 -19.65 10.89 9.98
C THR A 360 -19.46 10.68 11.49
N ILE A 361 -18.29 10.14 11.90
CA ILE A 361 -17.89 10.02 13.31
C ILE A 361 -17.20 11.33 13.71
N PRO A 362 -17.76 12.13 14.62
CA PRO A 362 -17.18 13.43 14.98
C PRO A 362 -15.76 13.38 15.54
N SER A 363 -15.39 12.25 16.16
CA SER A 363 -14.08 12.03 16.75
C SER A 363 -13.04 11.42 15.79
N PHE A 364 -13.41 11.12 14.55
CA PHE A 364 -12.49 10.63 13.53
C PHE A 364 -11.49 11.72 13.11
N ARG A 365 -10.24 11.34 12.90
CA ARG A 365 -9.20 12.23 12.39
C ARG A 365 -8.42 11.57 11.27
N LEU A 366 -8.17 12.33 10.21
CA LEU A 366 -7.33 11.94 9.07
C LEU A 366 -6.02 12.73 9.12
N ILE A 367 -4.89 12.03 9.10
CA ILE A 367 -3.55 12.63 9.01
C ILE A 367 -2.94 12.20 7.69
N ILE A 368 -2.63 13.15 6.84
CA ILE A 368 -2.05 12.96 5.51
C ILE A 368 -0.57 13.36 5.57
N ILE A 369 0.33 12.41 5.34
CA ILE A 369 1.74 12.70 5.12
C ILE A 369 1.90 12.90 3.61
N GLY A 370 1.91 14.18 3.19
CA GLY A 370 1.81 14.54 1.78
C GLY A 370 1.83 16.04 1.57
N SER A 371 1.59 16.47 0.32
CA SER A 371 1.41 17.87 -0.03
C SER A 371 -0.05 18.15 -0.35
N GLU A 372 -0.52 19.38 0.00
CA GLU A 372 -1.88 19.84 -0.30
C GLU A 372 -2.20 19.87 -1.81
N LYS A 373 -1.15 19.91 -2.64
CA LYS A 373 -1.25 19.91 -4.12
C LYS A 373 -0.90 18.58 -4.77
N GLN A 374 -0.70 17.53 -3.97
CA GLN A 374 -0.28 16.23 -4.48
C GLN A 374 -1.33 15.56 -5.37
N SER A 375 -2.61 15.76 -5.06
CA SER A 375 -3.74 15.27 -5.85
C SER A 375 -4.96 16.16 -5.70
N GLU A 376 -5.87 16.13 -6.68
CA GLU A 376 -7.14 16.86 -6.64
C GLU A 376 -7.98 16.53 -5.39
N THR A 377 -7.94 15.29 -4.94
CA THR A 377 -8.66 14.86 -3.74
C THR A 377 -8.06 15.48 -2.47
N ILE A 378 -6.73 15.51 -2.34
CA ILE A 378 -6.07 16.14 -1.19
C ILE A 378 -6.31 17.65 -1.19
N GLU A 379 -6.28 18.30 -2.36
CA GLU A 379 -6.60 19.72 -2.48
C GLU A 379 -8.05 20.02 -2.05
N LYS A 380 -9.01 19.17 -2.43
CA LYS A 380 -10.38 19.26 -1.95
C LYS A 380 -10.48 19.11 -0.43
N LEU A 381 -9.77 18.16 0.16
CA LEU A 381 -9.72 17.95 1.61
C LEU A 381 -9.11 19.16 2.35
N TYR A 382 -8.04 19.75 1.81
CA TYR A 382 -7.43 20.96 2.34
C TYR A 382 -8.42 22.15 2.32
N ASN A 383 -9.15 22.31 1.22
CA ASN A 383 -10.13 23.39 1.04
C ASN A 383 -11.39 23.26 1.91
N LEU A 384 -11.65 22.07 2.50
CA LEU A 384 -12.77 21.88 3.45
C LEU A 384 -12.56 22.62 4.77
N ASP A 385 -11.34 23.00 5.09
CA ASP A 385 -10.96 23.67 6.36
C ASP A 385 -11.48 22.95 7.62
N ASP A 386 -11.48 21.62 7.60
CA ASP A 386 -11.87 20.80 8.74
C ASP A 386 -10.65 20.49 9.61
N SER A 387 -10.64 20.95 10.86
CA SER A 387 -9.54 20.77 11.81
C SER A 387 -9.22 19.30 12.14
N ARG A 388 -10.10 18.36 11.78
CA ARG A 388 -9.87 16.91 11.88
C ARG A 388 -8.95 16.38 10.78
N ILE A 389 -8.73 17.16 9.72
CA ILE A 389 -7.81 16.84 8.62
C ILE A 389 -6.48 17.52 8.91
N TRP A 390 -5.42 16.72 8.99
CA TRP A 390 -4.06 17.21 9.11
C TRP A 390 -3.29 16.89 7.86
N ILE A 391 -2.51 17.83 7.35
CA ILE A 391 -1.59 17.63 6.23
C ILE A 391 -0.20 18.04 6.69
N ILE A 392 0.75 17.12 6.64
CA ILE A 392 2.11 17.30 7.15
C ILE A 392 3.10 16.95 6.05
N GLY A 393 4.04 17.84 5.77
CA GLY A 393 5.05 17.65 4.76
C GLY A 393 6.04 18.81 4.66
N GLY A 394 6.61 18.98 3.48
CA GLY A 394 7.66 19.95 3.21
C GLY A 394 9.00 19.28 3.01
N GLU A 395 10.08 20.06 3.16
CA GLU A 395 11.46 19.61 2.95
C GLU A 395 12.30 19.91 4.19
N ASN A 396 13.22 19.01 4.54
CA ASN A 396 14.20 19.24 5.60
C ASN A 396 15.33 20.18 5.12
N LYS A 397 16.32 20.44 5.98
CA LYS A 397 17.47 21.31 5.66
C LYS A 397 18.34 20.80 4.51
N GLU A 398 18.28 19.50 4.23
CA GLU A 398 19.03 18.82 3.15
C GLU A 398 18.21 18.73 1.86
N ASN A 399 17.06 19.42 1.79
CA ASN A 399 16.06 19.37 0.72
C ASN A 399 15.47 17.95 0.50
N GLU A 400 15.51 17.11 1.53
CA GLU A 400 14.82 15.82 1.48
C GLU A 400 13.33 15.98 1.81
N PRO A 401 12.41 15.45 0.98
CA PRO A 401 10.97 15.57 1.21
C PRO A 401 10.54 14.81 2.46
N LEU A 402 9.96 15.51 3.43
CA LEU A 402 9.44 14.91 4.67
C LEU A 402 8.20 14.02 4.44
N HIS A 403 7.51 14.22 3.34
CA HIS A 403 6.33 13.43 2.98
C HIS A 403 6.68 12.11 2.27
N TYR A 404 7.95 11.87 1.92
CA TYR A 404 8.39 10.54 1.51
C TYR A 404 8.47 9.62 2.73
N PHE A 405 8.28 8.32 2.50
CA PHE A 405 8.27 7.35 3.59
C PHE A 405 9.55 7.40 4.44
N LYS A 406 10.71 7.53 3.80
CA LYS A 406 12.01 7.71 4.46
C LYS A 406 12.02 8.96 5.35
N GLY A 407 11.59 10.11 4.81
CA GLY A 407 11.54 11.38 5.55
C GLY A 407 10.57 11.30 6.73
N PHE A 408 9.38 10.72 6.53
CA PHE A 408 8.43 10.49 7.60
C PHE A 408 9.00 9.62 8.71
N VAL A 409 9.60 8.48 8.36
CA VAL A 409 10.12 7.52 9.35
C VAL A 409 11.30 8.09 10.13
N ASN A 410 12.20 8.80 9.47
CA ASN A 410 13.42 9.28 10.11
C ASN A 410 13.20 10.57 10.91
N GLU A 411 12.41 11.53 10.37
CA GLU A 411 12.30 12.87 10.89
C GLU A 411 11.00 13.14 11.66
N ILE A 412 9.87 12.58 11.19
CA ILE A 412 8.54 12.90 11.75
C ILE A 412 8.12 11.89 12.80
N LEU A 413 8.27 10.60 12.53
CA LEU A 413 7.88 9.55 13.46
C LEU A 413 8.82 9.54 14.66
N PRO A 414 8.33 9.84 15.89
CA PRO A 414 9.21 9.92 17.06
C PRO A 414 9.78 8.54 17.41
N ASP A 415 10.99 8.55 17.93
CA ASP A 415 11.61 7.37 18.54
C ASP A 415 11.35 7.42 20.05
N LEU A 416 10.58 6.46 20.55
CA LEU A 416 10.27 6.31 21.98
C LEU A 416 11.29 5.38 22.64
N THR A 417 12.58 5.57 22.38
CA THR A 417 13.62 4.81 23.07
C THR A 417 13.61 5.08 24.57
N ASN A 418 14.17 4.18 25.37
CA ASN A 418 14.15 4.26 26.84
C ASN A 418 14.65 5.58 27.41
N GLU A 419 15.54 6.32 26.70
CA GLU A 419 16.00 7.65 27.13
C GLU A 419 14.88 8.69 27.21
N ASP A 420 13.88 8.65 26.35
CA ASP A 420 12.74 9.56 26.40
C ASP A 420 11.71 9.15 27.46
N LEU A 421 11.63 7.86 27.76
CA LEU A 421 10.85 7.34 28.90
C LEU A 421 11.47 7.79 30.24
N ASP A 422 12.78 7.71 30.37
CA ASP A 422 13.51 8.15 31.55
C ASP A 422 13.38 9.67 31.75
N LYS A 423 13.50 10.47 30.68
CA LYS A 423 13.26 11.94 30.73
C LYS A 423 11.82 12.29 31.09
N LYS A 424 10.81 11.54 30.58
CA LYS A 424 9.40 11.74 30.97
C LYS A 424 9.17 11.38 32.43
N LEU A 425 9.75 10.29 32.91
CA LEU A 425 9.66 9.88 34.31
C LEU A 425 10.36 10.89 35.24
N GLU A 426 11.50 11.43 34.87
CA GLU A 426 12.18 12.48 35.61
C GLU A 426 11.37 13.79 35.64
N SER A 427 10.77 14.20 34.52
CA SER A 427 9.91 15.38 34.48
C SER A 427 8.66 15.23 35.33
N THR A 428 8.06 14.03 35.35
CA THR A 428 6.90 13.70 36.18
C THR A 428 7.26 13.65 37.65
N ASN A 429 8.41 13.05 38.00
CA ASN A 429 8.93 13.03 39.37
C ASN A 429 9.31 14.41 39.88
N ASN A 430 9.89 15.28 39.05
CA ASN A 430 10.20 16.67 39.43
C ASN A 430 8.92 17.49 39.62
N ASN A 431 7.89 17.27 38.85
CA ASN A 431 6.58 17.91 39.06
C ASN A 431 5.90 17.43 40.35
N LEU A 432 6.05 16.15 40.73
CA LEU A 432 5.50 15.61 41.98
C LEU A 432 6.31 16.05 43.22
N ARG A 433 7.59 16.41 43.07
CA ARG A 433 8.41 16.91 44.20
C ARG A 433 8.21 18.42 44.46
N ASN A 434 7.54 19.12 43.52
CA ASN A 434 7.21 20.54 43.65
C ASN A 434 5.78 20.80 44.13
N PHE A 435 5.04 19.71 44.50
CA PHE A 435 3.80 19.73 45.24
C PHE A 435 4.05 19.27 46.68
#